data_f7bf2375ae1f9175baec5a76a520a1dc
#
_entry.id   f7bf2375ae1f9175baec5a76a520a1dc
#
_cell.length_a   1.000
_cell.length_b   1.000
_cell.length_c   1.000
_cell.angle_alpha   90.00
_cell.angle_beta   90.00
_cell.angle_gamma   90.00
#
_symmetry.space_group_name_H-M   'P 1'
#
loop_
_entity.id
_entity.type
_entity.pdbx_description
1 polymer ?
#
loop_
_entity_poly.entity_id
_entity_poly.type
_entity_poly.pdbx_seq_one_letter_code
_entity_poly.pdbx_strand_id
1 'polypeptide(L)'
;MSARTQRQQEILDYITNFIERHGYKPSYQQIARHFRIKSKSAVSKHLTSLERQGLVSRRTDNGSFMLSVEPEKDLAKSVCRIPLLEKLTEDEYDAEMLFVPRFLLGAALPEKIYAFRVPNDSMIEEHICAGDIALVERRAFARDGECVVALIEDKHPTLERFYDFGAEVELRPANSALSPLRLPFEFVRICGILRGLLRGQTL
;
A
#
# COMPACT_ATOMS: atom_id res chain seq x y z
N MET A 1 -8.51 32.05 11.11
CA MET A 1 -7.52 30.96 11.12
C MET A 1 -6.15 31.59 11.09
N SER A 2 -5.29 31.37 12.07
CA SER A 2 -3.94 31.96 12.10
C SER A 2 -3.06 31.24 11.08
N ALA A 3 -2.43 32.00 10.19
CA ALA A 3 -1.51 31.45 9.18
C ALA A 3 -0.35 30.72 9.89
N ARG A 4 0.02 29.54 9.39
CA ARG A 4 1.19 28.80 9.87
C ARG A 4 2.46 29.60 9.61
N THR A 5 3.37 29.59 10.57
CA THR A 5 4.72 30.07 10.30
C THR A 5 5.49 29.00 9.51
N GLN A 6 6.41 29.46 8.65
CA GLN A 6 7.28 28.54 7.90
C GLN A 6 7.93 27.49 8.81
N ARG A 7 8.36 27.92 10.02
CA ARG A 7 8.98 27.00 11.01
C ARG A 7 8.05 25.93 11.56
N GLN A 8 6.78 26.24 11.71
CA GLN A 8 5.77 25.26 12.14
C GLN A 8 5.53 24.23 11.05
N GLN A 9 5.51 24.62 9.79
CA GLN A 9 5.38 23.73 8.67
C GLN A 9 6.58 22.78 8.58
N GLU A 10 7.81 23.31 8.64
CA GLU A 10 9.03 22.51 8.62
C GLU A 10 9.07 21.43 9.73
N ILE A 11 8.61 21.79 10.95
CA ILE A 11 8.54 20.86 12.07
C ILE A 11 7.51 19.77 11.81
N LEU A 12 6.35 20.11 11.28
CA LEU A 12 5.29 19.15 10.93
C LEU A 12 5.78 18.17 9.86
N ASP A 13 6.37 18.68 8.79
CA ASP A 13 6.92 17.88 7.69
C ASP A 13 8.02 16.91 8.17
N TYR A 14 8.91 17.41 9.03
CA TYR A 14 9.94 16.55 9.63
C TYR A 14 9.34 15.38 10.43
N ILE A 15 8.34 15.68 11.25
CA ILE A 15 7.71 14.68 12.10
C ILE A 15 6.97 13.64 11.25
N THR A 16 6.25 14.07 10.22
CA THR A 16 5.54 13.21 9.28
C THR A 16 6.53 12.28 8.56
N ASN A 17 7.56 12.84 7.93
CA ASN A 17 8.60 12.07 7.25
C ASN A 17 9.36 11.12 8.17
N PHE A 18 9.57 11.51 9.44
CA PHE A 18 10.22 10.65 10.43
C PHE A 18 9.37 9.43 10.76
N ILE A 19 8.06 9.64 10.96
CA ILE A 19 7.10 8.54 11.24
C ILE A 19 7.00 7.60 10.04
N GLU A 20 6.93 8.14 8.82
CA GLU A 20 6.89 7.34 7.59
C GLU A 20 8.12 6.44 7.42
N ARG A 21 9.31 6.97 7.75
CA ARG A 21 10.58 6.23 7.60
C ARG A 21 10.84 5.21 8.71
N HIS A 22 10.42 5.51 9.94
CA HIS A 22 10.84 4.75 11.12
C HIS A 22 9.71 3.99 11.80
N GLY A 23 8.43 4.26 11.46
CA GLY A 23 7.27 3.62 12.07
C GLY A 23 6.97 4.10 13.50
N TYR A 24 7.74 5.06 14.04
CA TYR A 24 7.53 5.66 15.35
C TYR A 24 7.83 7.15 15.33
N LYS A 25 7.32 7.89 16.34
CA LYS A 25 7.45 9.34 16.44
C LYS A 25 8.84 9.78 16.90
N PRO A 26 9.35 10.95 16.43
CA PRO A 26 10.57 11.52 16.96
C PRO A 26 10.36 12.05 18.38
N SER A 27 11.38 11.93 19.21
CA SER A 27 11.41 12.56 20.54
C SER A 27 11.62 14.09 20.42
N TYR A 28 11.23 14.83 21.45
CA TYR A 28 11.51 16.27 21.54
C TYR A 28 12.98 16.60 21.34
N GLN A 29 13.88 15.71 21.78
CA GLN A 29 15.31 15.89 21.65
C GLN A 29 15.79 15.70 20.19
N GLN A 30 15.20 14.75 19.46
CA GLN A 30 15.49 14.54 18.04
C GLN A 30 15.00 15.74 17.20
N ILE A 31 13.80 16.25 17.51
CA ILE A 31 13.27 17.48 16.86
C ILE A 31 14.20 18.67 17.17
N ALA A 32 14.56 18.86 18.45
CA ALA A 32 15.43 19.96 18.85
C ALA A 32 16.79 19.89 18.14
N ARG A 33 17.39 18.71 18.05
CA ARG A 33 18.67 18.49 17.37
C ARG A 33 18.57 18.77 15.87
N HIS A 34 17.54 18.24 15.22
CA HIS A 34 17.33 18.42 13.76
C HIS A 34 17.21 19.90 13.40
N PHE A 35 16.42 20.64 14.17
CA PHE A 35 16.17 22.06 13.91
C PHE A 35 17.13 23.03 14.62
N ARG A 36 18.16 22.50 15.31
CA ARG A 36 19.10 23.30 16.11
C ARG A 36 18.41 24.21 17.13
N ILE A 37 17.31 23.72 17.72
CA ILE A 37 16.56 24.43 18.75
C ILE A 37 17.24 24.21 20.10
N LYS A 38 17.57 25.29 20.82
CA LYS A 38 18.37 25.23 22.04
C LYS A 38 17.69 24.55 23.24
N SER A 39 16.36 24.40 23.24
CA SER A 39 15.66 23.81 24.40
C SER A 39 14.45 22.99 24.00
N LYS A 40 14.13 21.95 24.84
CA LYS A 40 12.90 21.17 24.71
C LYS A 40 11.63 22.03 24.88
N SER A 41 11.68 23.07 25.71
CA SER A 41 10.57 24.01 25.93
C SER A 41 10.23 24.83 24.67
N ALA A 42 11.22 25.18 23.86
CA ALA A 42 10.96 25.85 22.59
C ALA A 42 10.29 24.91 21.57
N VAL A 43 10.71 23.63 21.51
CA VAL A 43 10.01 22.61 20.69
C VAL A 43 8.57 22.45 21.17
N SER A 44 8.37 22.37 22.50
CA SER A 44 7.03 22.28 23.10
C SER A 44 6.11 23.45 22.70
N LYS A 45 6.62 24.68 22.63
CA LYS A 45 5.83 25.84 22.17
C LYS A 45 5.36 25.70 20.74
N HIS A 46 6.22 25.22 19.82
CA HIS A 46 5.85 24.96 18.44
C HIS A 46 4.78 23.85 18.34
N LEU A 47 4.96 22.76 19.09
CA LEU A 47 3.98 21.66 19.13
C LEU A 47 2.64 22.10 19.74
N THR A 48 2.63 22.94 20.79
CA THR A 48 1.39 23.51 21.35
C THR A 48 0.66 24.39 20.32
N SER A 49 1.38 25.11 19.50
CA SER A 49 0.77 25.89 18.42
C SER A 49 0.16 25.00 17.35
N LEU A 50 0.84 23.91 16.97
CA LEU A 50 0.31 22.91 16.02
C LEU A 50 -0.89 22.15 16.62
N GLU A 51 -0.89 21.90 17.93
CA GLU A 51 -2.01 21.30 18.65
C GLU A 51 -3.27 22.18 18.64
N ARG A 52 -3.13 23.49 18.84
CA ARG A 52 -4.24 24.46 18.70
C ARG A 52 -4.80 24.52 17.28
N GLN A 53 -4.02 24.13 16.28
CA GLN A 53 -4.43 24.05 14.88
C GLN A 53 -5.02 22.67 14.53
N GLY A 54 -5.12 21.74 15.50
CA GLY A 54 -5.65 20.40 15.29
C GLY A 54 -4.71 19.42 14.55
N LEU A 55 -3.45 19.83 14.30
CA LEU A 55 -2.49 19.06 13.52
C LEU A 55 -1.68 18.08 14.34
N VAL A 56 -1.66 18.26 15.65
CA VAL A 56 -0.98 17.43 16.63
C VAL A 56 -1.90 17.28 17.83
N SER A 57 -2.12 16.07 18.35
CA SER A 57 -2.79 15.86 19.61
C SER A 57 -1.84 15.31 20.66
N ARG A 58 -1.97 15.77 21.91
CA ARG A 58 -1.27 15.19 23.05
C ARG A 58 -2.19 14.19 23.74
N ARG A 59 -1.76 12.95 23.87
CA ARG A 59 -2.36 12.02 24.83
C ARG A 59 -1.68 12.17 26.17
N THR A 60 -2.47 12.26 27.22
CA THR A 60 -2.05 12.59 28.60
C THR A 60 -1.44 11.44 29.38
N ASP A 61 -1.39 10.23 28.85
CA ASP A 61 -1.06 9.04 29.63
C ASP A 61 0.42 8.91 30.03
N ASN A 62 1.36 9.60 29.35
CA ASN A 62 2.79 9.55 29.71
C ASN A 62 3.59 10.80 29.27
N GLY A 63 2.97 11.96 29.11
CA GLY A 63 3.65 13.15 28.59
C GLY A 63 4.11 12.99 27.11
N SER A 64 3.61 11.97 26.47
CA SER A 64 3.88 11.63 25.07
C SER A 64 2.83 12.29 24.19
N PHE A 65 3.25 13.01 23.15
CA PHE A 65 2.30 13.53 22.17
C PHE A 65 2.03 12.47 21.11
N MET A 66 0.79 12.34 20.69
CA MET A 66 0.45 11.69 19.44
C MET A 66 0.27 12.79 18.40
N LEU A 67 0.86 12.56 17.24
CA LEU A 67 0.45 13.28 16.06
C LEU A 67 -0.89 12.70 15.62
N SER A 68 -1.98 13.42 15.86
CA SER A 68 -3.04 13.37 14.90
C SER A 68 -2.58 14.27 13.76
N VAL A 69 -1.83 13.69 12.84
CA VAL A 69 -1.84 14.20 11.50
C VAL A 69 -3.24 13.84 11.01
N GLU A 70 -4.20 14.72 11.25
CA GLU A 70 -5.23 14.84 10.23
C GLU A 70 -4.45 15.39 9.03
N PRO A 71 -4.24 14.61 7.99
CA PRO A 71 -3.67 15.15 6.79
C PRO A 71 -4.58 16.32 6.43
N GLU A 72 -4.05 17.51 6.39
CA GLU A 72 -4.67 18.53 5.54
C GLU A 72 -4.94 17.77 4.26
N LYS A 73 -6.24 17.61 3.98
CA LYS A 73 -6.77 16.82 2.89
C LYS A 73 -6.23 17.31 1.56
N ASP A 74 -4.98 17.03 1.31
CA ASP A 74 -4.50 16.91 -0.05
C ASP A 74 -5.03 15.53 -0.51
N LEU A 75 -6.34 15.49 -0.80
CA LEU A 75 -6.99 14.32 -1.37
C LEU A 75 -6.17 13.78 -2.55
N ALA A 76 -5.46 14.66 -3.25
CA ALA A 76 -4.54 14.29 -4.32
C ALA A 76 -3.35 13.45 -3.84
N LYS A 77 -2.84 13.66 -2.60
CA LYS A 77 -1.76 12.83 -2.01
C LYS A 77 -2.27 11.59 -1.30
N SER A 78 -3.55 11.58 -0.89
CA SER A 78 -4.16 10.44 -0.22
C SER A 78 -4.76 9.41 -1.16
N VAL A 79 -4.86 9.71 -2.45
CA VAL A 79 -5.44 8.86 -3.48
C VAL A 79 -4.43 8.64 -4.60
N CYS A 80 -4.25 7.38 -4.98
CA CYS A 80 -3.38 6.97 -6.08
C CYS A 80 -4.24 6.59 -7.29
N ARG A 81 -3.77 6.93 -8.48
CA ARG A 81 -4.36 6.48 -9.75
C ARG A 81 -3.69 5.17 -10.13
N ILE A 82 -4.45 4.11 -10.20
CA ILE A 82 -3.97 2.74 -10.49
C ILE A 82 -4.67 2.24 -11.74
N PRO A 83 -3.94 1.78 -12.78
CA PRO A 83 -4.56 1.25 -13.98
C PRO A 83 -5.26 -0.08 -13.68
N LEU A 84 -6.51 -0.23 -14.12
CA LEU A 84 -7.24 -1.49 -14.13
C LEU A 84 -6.96 -2.20 -15.44
N LEU A 85 -6.25 -3.31 -15.37
CA LEU A 85 -5.89 -4.11 -16.54
C LEU A 85 -6.93 -5.20 -16.78
N GLU A 86 -7.58 -5.19 -17.90
CA GLU A 86 -8.45 -6.29 -18.38
C GLU A 86 -7.63 -7.43 -18.96
N LYS A 87 -6.49 -7.09 -19.56
CA LYS A 87 -5.52 -8.04 -20.14
C LYS A 87 -4.14 -7.73 -19.59
N LEU A 88 -3.42 -8.76 -19.19
CA LEU A 88 -2.04 -8.65 -18.70
C LEU A 88 -1.03 -8.58 -19.85
N THR A 89 -1.34 -7.83 -20.90
CA THR A 89 -0.46 -7.53 -22.04
C THR A 89 0.28 -6.21 -21.79
N GLU A 90 1.32 -5.93 -22.59
CA GLU A 90 2.23 -4.80 -22.37
C GLU A 90 1.61 -3.41 -22.65
N ASP A 91 0.44 -3.32 -23.29
CA ASP A 91 -0.18 -2.07 -23.68
C ASP A 91 -1.19 -1.56 -22.62
N GLU A 92 -0.74 -0.58 -21.81
CA GLU A 92 -1.56 0.05 -20.74
C GLU A 92 -2.21 1.38 -21.16
N TYR A 93 -2.05 1.79 -22.41
CA TYR A 93 -2.40 3.14 -22.85
C TYR A 93 -3.89 3.48 -22.74
N ASP A 94 -4.78 2.48 -22.78
CA ASP A 94 -6.24 2.66 -22.70
C ASP A 94 -6.86 2.08 -21.41
N ALA A 95 -6.05 1.81 -20.38
CA ALA A 95 -6.57 1.24 -19.15
C ALA A 95 -7.47 2.22 -18.38
N GLU A 96 -8.60 1.74 -17.89
CA GLU A 96 -9.42 2.46 -16.92
C GLU A 96 -8.59 2.77 -15.67
N MET A 97 -8.68 3.99 -15.14
CA MET A 97 -7.93 4.40 -13.95
C MET A 97 -8.81 4.35 -12.71
N LEU A 98 -8.45 3.51 -11.76
CA LEU A 98 -9.06 3.46 -10.43
C LEU A 98 -8.41 4.47 -9.50
N PHE A 99 -9.23 5.09 -8.65
CA PHE A 99 -8.79 5.97 -7.57
C PHE A 99 -8.76 5.21 -6.26
N VAL A 100 -7.56 4.83 -5.82
CA VAL A 100 -7.34 3.94 -4.66
C VAL A 100 -6.72 4.73 -3.51
N PRO A 101 -7.28 4.67 -2.29
CA PRO A 101 -6.63 5.28 -1.13
C PRO A 101 -5.20 4.77 -0.92
N ARG A 102 -4.25 5.69 -0.75
CA ARG A 102 -2.81 5.37 -0.65
C ARG A 102 -2.48 4.35 0.44
N PHE A 103 -3.22 4.39 1.57
CA PHE A 103 -3.00 3.47 2.69
C PHE A 103 -3.24 1.99 2.33
N LEU A 104 -4.06 1.70 1.32
CA LEU A 104 -4.31 0.32 0.85
C LEU A 104 -3.11 -0.29 0.12
N LEU A 105 -2.17 0.54 -0.35
CA LEU A 105 -0.98 0.07 -1.06
C LEU A 105 0.16 -0.31 -0.11
N GLY A 106 0.03 -0.02 1.20
CA GLY A 106 1.09 -0.26 2.19
C GLY A 106 2.39 0.47 1.83
N ALA A 107 3.50 -0.26 1.82
CA ALA A 107 4.81 0.27 1.45
C ALA A 107 5.09 0.27 -0.07
N ALA A 108 4.18 -0.30 -0.88
CA ALA A 108 4.39 -0.40 -2.33
C ALA A 108 4.29 0.99 -3.00
N LEU A 109 5.09 1.20 -4.03
CA LEU A 109 5.07 2.42 -4.83
C LEU A 109 3.89 2.37 -5.80
N PRO A 110 3.05 3.42 -5.91
CA PRO A 110 1.87 3.43 -6.77
C PRO A 110 2.15 3.08 -8.23
N GLU A 111 3.28 3.53 -8.77
CA GLU A 111 3.72 3.24 -10.14
C GLU A 111 4.07 1.76 -10.40
N LYS A 112 4.25 0.98 -9.34
CA LYS A 112 4.46 -0.47 -9.40
C LYS A 112 3.18 -1.27 -9.21
N ILE A 113 2.06 -0.61 -8.96
CA ILE A 113 0.77 -1.28 -8.72
C ILE A 113 -0.10 -1.17 -9.96
N TYR A 114 -0.77 -2.26 -10.27
CA TYR A 114 -1.93 -2.28 -11.15
C TYR A 114 -3.10 -2.96 -10.47
N ALA A 115 -4.29 -2.70 -10.94
CA ALA A 115 -5.50 -3.41 -10.55
C ALA A 115 -5.81 -4.50 -11.58
N PHE A 116 -6.31 -5.62 -11.11
CA PHE A 116 -6.67 -6.78 -11.93
C PHE A 116 -8.01 -7.33 -11.45
N ARG A 117 -8.94 -7.57 -12.38
CA ARG A 117 -10.22 -8.18 -12.04
C ARG A 117 -10.05 -9.68 -11.89
N VAL A 118 -10.37 -10.20 -10.70
CA VAL A 118 -10.29 -11.62 -10.39
C VAL A 118 -11.21 -12.41 -11.33
N PRO A 119 -10.69 -13.38 -12.10
CA PRO A 119 -11.46 -14.01 -13.19
C PRO A 119 -12.41 -15.11 -12.72
N ASN A 120 -12.14 -15.74 -11.58
CA ASN A 120 -12.85 -16.90 -11.10
C ASN A 120 -12.76 -17.04 -9.58
N ASP A 121 -13.37 -18.09 -9.03
CA ASP A 121 -13.42 -18.39 -7.60
C ASP A 121 -12.30 -19.35 -7.14
N SER A 122 -11.14 -19.36 -7.81
CA SER A 122 -10.02 -20.23 -7.44
C SER A 122 -9.49 -19.96 -6.03
N MET A 123 -9.72 -18.78 -5.47
CA MET A 123 -9.25 -18.34 -4.16
C MET A 123 -10.39 -18.08 -3.16
N ILE A 124 -11.55 -18.73 -3.34
CA ILE A 124 -12.77 -18.44 -2.55
C ILE A 124 -12.60 -18.75 -1.06
N GLU A 125 -11.79 -19.75 -0.70
CA GLU A 125 -11.54 -20.11 0.70
C GLU A 125 -10.64 -19.07 1.42
N GLU A 126 -9.98 -18.20 0.67
CA GLU A 126 -9.31 -16.99 1.18
C GLU A 126 -10.18 -15.74 1.02
N HIS A 127 -11.48 -15.92 0.80
CA HIS A 127 -12.45 -14.85 0.63
C HIS A 127 -12.20 -13.94 -0.58
N ILE A 128 -11.51 -14.44 -1.60
CA ILE A 128 -11.31 -13.76 -2.89
C ILE A 128 -12.25 -14.38 -3.91
N CYS A 129 -13.17 -13.59 -4.43
CA CYS A 129 -14.22 -14.06 -5.33
C CYS A 129 -14.05 -13.50 -6.75
N ALA A 130 -14.64 -14.17 -7.71
CA ALA A 130 -14.75 -13.64 -9.07
C ALA A 130 -15.35 -12.23 -9.07
N GLY A 131 -14.77 -11.33 -9.85
CA GLY A 131 -15.19 -9.93 -9.94
C GLY A 131 -14.55 -8.98 -8.91
N ASP A 132 -13.88 -9.46 -7.88
CA ASP A 132 -13.07 -8.63 -7.00
C ASP A 132 -11.98 -7.91 -7.79
N ILE A 133 -11.52 -6.78 -7.28
CA ILE A 133 -10.38 -6.05 -7.83
C ILE A 133 -9.16 -6.32 -6.97
N ALA A 134 -8.21 -7.07 -7.49
CA ALA A 134 -6.91 -7.31 -6.88
C ALA A 134 -5.98 -6.12 -7.14
N LEU A 135 -5.36 -5.57 -6.09
CA LEU A 135 -4.25 -4.62 -6.20
C LEU A 135 -2.95 -5.42 -6.22
N VAL A 136 -2.22 -5.34 -7.31
CA VAL A 136 -1.10 -6.23 -7.63
C VAL A 136 0.17 -5.42 -7.81
N GLU A 137 1.22 -5.76 -7.06
CA GLU A 137 2.55 -5.20 -7.25
C GLU A 137 3.28 -5.92 -8.37
N ARG A 138 3.73 -5.18 -9.39
CA ARG A 138 4.54 -5.70 -10.49
C ARG A 138 5.84 -6.28 -9.98
N ARG A 139 5.98 -7.58 -10.09
CA ARG A 139 7.18 -8.31 -9.71
C ARG A 139 7.25 -9.60 -10.53
N ALA A 140 8.40 -9.83 -11.19
CA ALA A 140 8.60 -10.98 -12.07
C ALA A 140 9.00 -12.27 -11.32
N PHE A 141 9.07 -12.25 -10.00
CA PHE A 141 9.41 -13.41 -9.16
C PHE A 141 8.50 -13.46 -7.92
N ALA A 142 8.28 -14.63 -7.40
CA ALA A 142 7.49 -14.88 -6.20
C ALA A 142 8.23 -15.80 -5.24
N ARG A 143 7.81 -15.79 -3.99
CA ARG A 143 8.25 -16.73 -2.95
C ARG A 143 7.15 -17.75 -2.70
N ASP A 144 7.52 -18.90 -2.17
CA ASP A 144 6.56 -19.92 -1.78
C ASP A 144 5.46 -19.38 -0.87
N GLY A 145 4.23 -19.69 -1.23
CA GLY A 145 3.04 -19.26 -0.52
C GLY A 145 2.55 -17.84 -0.83
N GLU A 146 3.28 -17.04 -1.61
CA GLU A 146 2.76 -15.73 -2.05
C GLU A 146 1.59 -15.94 -3.03
N CYS A 147 0.57 -15.09 -2.91
CA CYS A 147 -0.53 -15.05 -3.86
C CYS A 147 -0.12 -14.22 -5.07
N VAL A 148 -0.11 -14.84 -6.24
CA VAL A 148 0.39 -14.26 -7.48
C VAL A 148 -0.70 -14.08 -8.52
N VAL A 149 -0.56 -13.05 -9.35
CA VAL A 149 -1.18 -13.02 -10.65
C VAL A 149 -0.17 -13.56 -11.65
N ALA A 150 -0.53 -14.63 -12.33
CA ALA A 150 0.31 -15.29 -13.33
C ALA A 150 -0.43 -15.46 -14.64
N LEU A 151 0.33 -15.53 -15.75
CA LEU A 151 -0.16 -15.97 -17.05
C LEU A 151 0.37 -17.36 -17.35
N ILE A 152 -0.53 -18.25 -17.68
CA ILE A 152 -0.22 -19.60 -18.17
C ILE A 152 -0.21 -19.54 -19.69
N GLU A 153 0.90 -19.98 -20.31
CA GLU A 153 1.13 -19.93 -21.77
C GLU A 153 0.86 -18.55 -22.40
N ASP A 154 1.14 -17.47 -21.62
CA ASP A 154 0.90 -16.06 -22.01
C ASP A 154 -0.56 -15.73 -22.40
N LYS A 155 -1.53 -16.55 -22.02
CA LYS A 155 -2.93 -16.41 -22.43
C LYS A 155 -3.93 -16.41 -21.28
N HIS A 156 -3.70 -17.24 -20.30
CA HIS A 156 -4.68 -17.53 -19.24
C HIS A 156 -4.27 -16.86 -17.92
N PRO A 157 -4.84 -15.70 -17.57
CA PRO A 157 -4.55 -15.06 -16.30
C PRO A 157 -5.20 -15.85 -15.16
N THR A 158 -4.44 -16.04 -14.07
CA THR A 158 -4.92 -16.69 -12.86
C THR A 158 -4.43 -15.96 -11.62
N LEU A 159 -5.16 -16.10 -10.50
CA LEU A 159 -4.76 -15.63 -9.17
C LEU A 159 -4.71 -16.85 -8.25
N GLU A 160 -3.51 -17.25 -7.83
CA GLU A 160 -3.30 -18.47 -7.04
C GLU A 160 -2.07 -18.36 -6.14
N ARG A 161 -1.89 -19.31 -5.23
CA ARG A 161 -0.68 -19.44 -4.44
C ARG A 161 0.43 -20.08 -5.25
N PHE A 162 1.60 -19.47 -5.20
CA PHE A 162 2.80 -19.89 -5.93
C PHE A 162 3.70 -20.76 -5.04
N TYR A 163 4.24 -21.84 -5.62
CA TYR A 163 5.28 -22.66 -5.00
C TYR A 163 6.31 -23.04 -6.04
N ASP A 164 7.60 -22.88 -5.71
CA ASP A 164 8.74 -23.18 -6.59
C ASP A 164 9.28 -24.59 -6.29
N PHE A 165 9.36 -25.43 -7.32
CA PHE A 165 9.95 -26.77 -7.30
C PHE A 165 11.18 -26.88 -8.23
N GLY A 166 11.82 -25.75 -8.53
CA GLY A 166 13.00 -25.66 -9.41
C GLY A 166 12.63 -25.61 -10.90
N ALA A 167 12.59 -26.76 -11.55
CA ALA A 167 12.22 -26.82 -12.99
C ALA A 167 10.71 -26.64 -13.23
N GLU A 168 9.91 -26.86 -12.21
CA GLU A 168 8.45 -26.75 -12.22
C GLU A 168 7.98 -25.75 -11.19
N VAL A 169 6.82 -25.17 -11.41
CA VAL A 169 6.08 -24.38 -10.42
C VAL A 169 4.71 -25.00 -10.19
N GLU A 170 4.21 -24.83 -8.98
CA GLU A 170 2.84 -25.20 -8.64
C GLU A 170 2.03 -23.93 -8.36
N LEU A 171 0.93 -23.78 -9.08
CA LEU A 171 -0.11 -22.82 -8.82
C LEU A 171 -1.23 -23.53 -8.07
N ARG A 172 -1.44 -23.13 -6.82
CA ARG A 172 -2.37 -23.79 -5.90
C ARG A 172 -3.56 -22.90 -5.62
N PRO A 173 -4.77 -23.32 -6.02
CA PRO A 173 -5.98 -22.62 -5.67
C PRO A 173 -6.26 -22.74 -4.16
N ALA A 174 -6.93 -21.76 -3.58
CA ALA A 174 -7.59 -21.83 -2.28
C ALA A 174 -9.08 -22.13 -2.49
N ASN A 175 -9.33 -23.28 -3.08
CA ASN A 175 -10.66 -23.81 -3.38
C ASN A 175 -10.56 -25.35 -3.42
N SER A 176 -11.15 -26.02 -2.44
CA SER A 176 -11.09 -27.49 -2.30
C SER A 176 -11.72 -28.25 -3.47
N ALA A 177 -12.54 -27.60 -4.31
CA ALA A 177 -13.10 -28.18 -5.53
C ALA A 177 -12.11 -28.19 -6.72
N LEU A 178 -10.96 -27.54 -6.60
CA LEU A 178 -9.95 -27.41 -7.63
C LEU A 178 -8.65 -28.10 -7.22
N SER A 179 -7.95 -28.70 -8.19
CA SER A 179 -6.64 -29.31 -7.95
C SER A 179 -5.51 -28.33 -8.24
N PRO A 180 -4.38 -28.38 -7.50
CA PRO A 180 -3.18 -27.63 -7.83
C PRO A 180 -2.69 -27.96 -9.23
N LEU A 181 -2.20 -26.96 -9.94
CA LEU A 181 -1.66 -27.08 -11.29
C LEU A 181 -0.14 -27.01 -11.24
N ARG A 182 0.54 -28.08 -11.66
CA ARG A 182 1.99 -28.12 -11.81
C ARG A 182 2.38 -28.00 -13.26
N LEU A 183 3.29 -27.06 -13.55
CA LEU A 183 3.75 -26.77 -14.91
C LEU A 183 5.25 -26.50 -14.91
N PRO A 184 5.98 -26.79 -16.02
CA PRO A 184 7.31 -26.27 -16.23
C PRO A 184 7.32 -24.74 -16.11
N PHE A 185 8.36 -24.18 -15.49
CA PHE A 185 8.48 -22.74 -15.22
C PHE A 185 8.34 -21.89 -16.52
N GLU A 186 8.79 -22.42 -17.64
CA GLU A 186 8.73 -21.73 -18.95
C GLU A 186 7.31 -21.43 -19.44
N PHE A 187 6.29 -22.15 -18.94
CA PHE A 187 4.88 -21.90 -19.28
C PHE A 187 4.17 -20.95 -18.32
N VAL A 188 4.87 -20.47 -17.28
CA VAL A 188 4.26 -19.60 -16.27
C VAL A 188 5.00 -18.28 -16.17
N ARG A 189 4.33 -17.19 -16.50
CA ARG A 189 4.85 -15.84 -16.33
C ARG A 189 4.22 -15.17 -15.12
N ILE A 190 5.04 -14.86 -14.10
CA ILE A 190 4.59 -14.09 -12.93
C ILE A 190 4.42 -12.62 -13.34
N CYS A 191 3.21 -12.09 -13.20
CA CYS A 191 2.87 -10.71 -13.52
C CYS A 191 2.89 -9.80 -12.29
N GLY A 192 2.76 -10.38 -11.09
CA GLY A 192 2.87 -9.63 -9.85
C GLY A 192 2.31 -10.38 -8.64
N ILE A 193 2.38 -9.71 -7.50
CA ILE A 193 2.01 -10.23 -6.19
C ILE A 193 0.82 -9.47 -5.65
N LEU A 194 -0.18 -10.17 -5.13
CA LEU A 194 -1.34 -9.59 -4.47
C LEU A 194 -0.92 -8.76 -3.24
N ARG A 195 -1.41 -7.52 -3.16
CA ARG A 195 -1.17 -6.61 -2.03
C ARG A 195 -2.45 -6.23 -1.29
N GLY A 196 -3.57 -6.25 -1.98
CA GLY A 196 -4.86 -5.90 -1.40
C GLY A 196 -6.01 -6.23 -2.32
N LEU A 197 -7.21 -6.12 -1.81
CA LEU A 197 -8.45 -6.38 -2.53
C LEU A 197 -9.42 -5.22 -2.35
N LEU A 198 -10.16 -4.95 -3.41
CA LEU A 198 -11.30 -4.04 -3.40
C LEU A 198 -12.53 -4.81 -3.85
N ARG A 199 -13.61 -4.73 -3.07
CA ARG A 199 -14.91 -5.28 -3.42
C ARG A 199 -15.95 -4.17 -3.36
N GLY A 200 -16.54 -3.84 -4.51
CA GLY A 200 -17.69 -2.97 -4.58
C GLY A 200 -18.98 -3.80 -4.57
N GLN A 201 -19.93 -3.43 -3.74
CA GLN A 201 -21.32 -3.91 -3.93
C GLN A 201 -22.00 -2.94 -4.89
N THR A 202 -22.38 -3.43 -6.05
CA THR A 202 -23.36 -2.73 -6.90
C THR A 202 -24.72 -2.95 -6.24
N LEU A 203 -25.30 -1.89 -5.71
CA LEU A 203 -26.67 -1.88 -5.19
C LEU A 203 -27.65 -1.89 -6.36
#